data_35e9f64c9589f6f8dd65f37227081e97
#
_entry.id   35e9f64c9589f6f8dd65f37227081e97
#
_cell.length_a   1.000
_cell.length_b   1.000
_cell.length_c   1.000
_cell.angle_alpha   90.00
_cell.angle_beta   90.00
_cell.angle_gamma   90.00
#
_symmetry.space_group_name_H-M   'P 1'
#
loop_
_entity.id
_entity.type
_entity.pdbx_description
1 polymer ?
#
loop_
_entity_poly.entity_id
_entity_poly.type
_entity_poly.pdbx_seq_one_letter_code
_entity_poly.pdbx_strand_id
1 'polypeptide(L)'
;GLGVPFGGFDAWQEQRLRTIFENPNIFAGCAGVAILLSLGLAASAVKRKERCLHLSCLLVTCTAFLLAMSRGAIGAIAVAFLLFLLLARGAERAVSFVLMVETLLLTVAASLAATSCFDTVAAGGTSVLPLLAVVLCAAALCVLDIFVGRPLAEKMAQKMKTVNVVLLAALGAMAVVLAVAVSWTGDAHLAAGEKMIRGAYLDEGSYTLSVEADGPVQVKVETQTRENAVMNTKETAY
;
A
#
# COMPACT_ATOMS: atom_id res chain seq x y z
N GLY A 1 -7.27 -14.20 1.81
CA GLY A 1 -8.12 -15.24 2.05
C GLY A 1 -8.50 -15.56 3.48
N LEU A 2 -9.19 -16.65 3.62
CA LEU A 2 -9.65 -17.21 4.91
C LEU A 2 -8.57 -18.02 5.65
N GLY A 3 -7.28 -17.77 5.35
CA GLY A 3 -6.18 -18.57 5.87
C GLY A 3 -5.94 -19.88 5.11
N VAL A 4 -6.71 -20.14 4.05
CA VAL A 4 -6.55 -21.34 3.24
C VAL A 4 -5.49 -21.07 2.17
N PRO A 5 -4.41 -21.88 2.05
CA PRO A 5 -3.45 -21.74 0.98
C PRO A 5 -4.14 -22.04 -0.37
N PHE A 6 -4.00 -21.15 -1.33
CA PHE A 6 -4.56 -21.32 -2.65
C PHE A 6 -3.50 -21.91 -3.59
N GLY A 7 -3.77 -23.12 -4.12
CA GLY A 7 -2.89 -23.75 -5.10
C GLY A 7 -1.48 -24.06 -4.61
N GLY A 8 -1.27 -24.26 -3.32
CA GLY A 8 0.04 -24.54 -2.74
C GLY A 8 0.92 -23.29 -2.54
N PHE A 9 0.42 -22.11 -2.85
CA PHE A 9 1.14 -20.85 -2.59
C PHE A 9 0.85 -20.34 -1.18
N ASP A 10 1.90 -19.99 -0.46
CA ASP A 10 1.78 -19.24 0.76
C ASP A 10 1.42 -17.78 0.42
N ALA A 11 0.21 -17.36 0.77
CA ALA A 11 -0.29 -16.02 0.46
C ALA A 11 0.39 -14.92 1.31
N TRP A 12 1.11 -15.30 2.36
CA TRP A 12 1.72 -14.38 3.31
C TRP A 12 3.24 -14.58 3.42
N GLN A 13 3.94 -13.50 3.57
CA GLN A 13 5.36 -13.45 3.89
C GLN A 13 5.58 -12.43 5.00
N GLU A 14 6.05 -12.86 6.18
CA GLU A 14 6.34 -11.96 7.31
C GLU A 14 5.18 -11.00 7.61
N GLN A 15 3.96 -11.52 7.69
CA GLN A 15 2.72 -10.75 7.86
C GLN A 15 2.36 -9.80 6.69
N ARG A 16 3.03 -9.94 5.53
CA ARG A 16 2.74 -9.17 4.33
C ARG A 16 2.04 -10.02 3.29
N LEU A 17 1.00 -9.46 2.66
CA LEU A 17 0.27 -10.14 1.59
C LEU A 17 1.10 -10.11 0.30
N ARG A 18 1.42 -11.28 -0.26
CA ARG A 18 2.16 -11.43 -1.54
C ARG A 18 1.36 -12.13 -2.63
N THR A 19 0.41 -12.96 -2.24
CA THR A 19 -0.44 -13.75 -3.15
C THR A 19 0.36 -14.60 -4.14
N ILE A 20 -0.13 -14.80 -5.35
CA ILE A 20 0.53 -15.53 -6.45
C ILE A 20 1.76 -14.82 -7.01
N PHE A 21 1.98 -13.55 -6.66
CA PHE A 21 3.12 -12.77 -7.16
C PHE A 21 4.44 -13.09 -6.41
N GLU A 22 4.37 -13.89 -5.34
CA GLU A 22 5.51 -14.26 -4.49
C GLU A 22 6.30 -13.07 -3.89
N ASN A 23 6.04 -11.86 -4.37
CA ASN A 23 6.67 -10.61 -3.90
C ASN A 23 5.60 -9.58 -3.55
N PRO A 24 5.53 -9.12 -2.28
CA PRO A 24 4.55 -8.13 -1.84
C PRO A 24 4.63 -6.80 -2.60
N ASN A 25 5.81 -6.39 -3.07
CA ASN A 25 5.97 -5.12 -3.78
C ASN A 25 5.40 -5.20 -5.20
N ILE A 26 5.59 -6.34 -5.90
CA ILE A 26 4.98 -6.57 -7.22
C ILE A 26 3.46 -6.63 -7.08
N PHE A 27 2.97 -7.35 -6.08
CA PHE A 27 1.53 -7.40 -5.78
C PHE A 27 0.96 -6.01 -5.51
N ALA A 28 1.62 -5.21 -4.66
CA ALA A 28 1.19 -3.84 -4.37
C ALA A 28 1.20 -2.94 -5.62
N GLY A 29 2.16 -3.09 -6.53
CA GLY A 29 2.17 -2.37 -7.80
C GLY A 29 0.94 -2.69 -8.66
N CYS A 30 0.62 -3.97 -8.83
CA CYS A 30 -0.59 -4.41 -9.56
C CYS A 30 -1.88 -3.92 -8.88
N ALA A 31 -1.96 -4.02 -7.54
CA ALA A 31 -3.11 -3.52 -6.78
C ALA A 31 -3.27 -2.00 -6.93
N GLY A 32 -2.17 -1.23 -6.97
CA GLY A 32 -2.19 0.20 -7.21
C GLY A 32 -2.84 0.59 -8.54
N VAL A 33 -2.52 -0.13 -9.62
CA VAL A 33 -3.19 0.06 -10.91
C VAL A 33 -4.68 -0.25 -10.82
N ALA A 34 -5.05 -1.36 -10.18
CA ALA A 34 -6.44 -1.76 -9.99
C ALA A 34 -7.24 -0.74 -9.15
N ILE A 35 -6.60 -0.09 -8.16
CA ILE A 35 -7.19 1.00 -7.37
C ILE A 35 -7.58 2.17 -8.28
N LEU A 36 -6.65 2.68 -9.10
CA LEU A 36 -6.92 3.82 -9.97
C LEU A 36 -7.98 3.51 -11.04
N LEU A 37 -7.97 2.29 -11.60
CA LEU A 37 -8.98 1.85 -12.54
C LEU A 37 -10.36 1.76 -11.88
N SER A 38 -10.46 1.12 -10.71
CA SER A 38 -11.72 0.98 -9.98
C SER A 38 -12.28 2.34 -9.55
N LEU A 39 -11.40 3.26 -9.15
CA LEU A 39 -11.77 4.65 -8.81
C LEU A 39 -12.33 5.39 -10.02
N GLY A 40 -11.65 5.32 -11.17
CA GLY A 40 -12.12 5.96 -12.41
C GLY A 40 -13.47 5.41 -12.87
N LEU A 41 -13.64 4.09 -12.81
CA LEU A 41 -14.90 3.43 -13.14
C LEU A 41 -16.03 3.79 -12.15
N ALA A 42 -15.74 3.86 -10.85
CA ALA A 42 -16.70 4.29 -9.85
C ALA A 42 -17.11 5.75 -10.02
N ALA A 43 -16.14 6.65 -10.33
CA ALA A 43 -16.41 8.07 -10.53
C ALA A 43 -17.28 8.31 -11.78
N SER A 44 -17.07 7.57 -12.86
CA SER A 44 -17.77 7.70 -14.14
C SER A 44 -19.07 6.90 -14.22
N ALA A 45 -19.33 5.97 -13.28
CA ALA A 45 -20.51 5.10 -13.32
C ALA A 45 -21.81 5.89 -13.17
N VAL A 46 -22.71 5.74 -14.15
CA VAL A 46 -24.03 6.38 -14.17
C VAL A 46 -25.04 5.55 -13.36
N LYS A 47 -25.01 4.22 -13.54
CA LYS A 47 -25.93 3.33 -12.86
C LYS A 47 -25.44 3.03 -11.44
N ARG A 48 -26.37 3.13 -10.48
CA ARG A 48 -26.08 2.87 -9.06
C ARG A 48 -25.46 1.50 -8.81
N LYS A 49 -25.96 0.46 -9.48
CA LYS A 49 -25.45 -0.91 -9.31
C LYS A 49 -24.00 -1.06 -9.77
N GLU A 50 -23.67 -0.48 -10.93
CA GLU A 50 -22.30 -0.46 -11.46
C GLU A 50 -21.35 0.28 -10.52
N ARG A 51 -21.79 1.45 -10.02
CA ARG A 51 -21.01 2.23 -9.06
C ARG A 51 -20.74 1.45 -7.77
N CYS A 52 -21.75 0.83 -7.17
CA CYS A 52 -21.56 0.01 -5.97
C CYS A 52 -20.60 -1.17 -6.22
N LEU A 53 -20.67 -1.80 -7.40
CA LEU A 53 -19.72 -2.85 -7.77
C LEU A 53 -18.27 -2.31 -7.81
N HIS A 54 -18.05 -1.19 -8.48
CA HIS A 54 -16.72 -0.59 -8.58
C HIS A 54 -16.20 -0.08 -7.24
N LEU A 55 -17.07 0.45 -6.37
CA LEU A 55 -16.71 0.84 -5.00
C LEU A 55 -16.32 -0.38 -4.15
N SER A 56 -17.02 -1.49 -4.29
CA SER A 56 -16.66 -2.73 -3.62
C SER A 56 -15.31 -3.27 -4.10
N CYS A 57 -15.06 -3.25 -5.40
CA CYS A 57 -13.76 -3.60 -5.97
C CYS A 57 -12.65 -2.66 -5.48
N LEU A 58 -12.91 -1.35 -5.42
CA LEU A 58 -11.98 -0.35 -4.91
C LEU A 58 -11.60 -0.62 -3.46
N LEU A 59 -12.59 -0.89 -2.59
CA LEU A 59 -12.34 -1.21 -1.18
C LEU A 59 -11.49 -2.49 -1.03
N VAL A 60 -11.84 -3.56 -1.74
CA VAL A 60 -11.11 -4.83 -1.69
C VAL A 60 -9.67 -4.64 -2.13
N THR A 61 -9.44 -3.93 -3.23
CA THR A 61 -8.09 -3.69 -3.75
C THR A 61 -7.28 -2.77 -2.84
N CYS A 62 -7.89 -1.74 -2.25
CA CYS A 62 -7.25 -0.88 -1.25
C CYS A 62 -6.88 -1.67 0.01
N THR A 63 -7.77 -2.53 0.50
CA THR A 63 -7.48 -3.39 1.67
C THR A 63 -6.31 -4.34 1.38
N ALA A 64 -6.33 -5.01 0.24
CA ALA A 64 -5.26 -5.90 -0.18
C ALA A 64 -3.92 -5.14 -0.37
N PHE A 65 -3.97 -3.93 -0.93
CA PHE A 65 -2.82 -3.05 -1.08
C PHE A 65 -2.18 -2.66 0.27
N LEU A 66 -2.99 -2.28 1.26
CA LEU A 66 -2.48 -1.95 2.59
C LEU A 66 -1.85 -3.18 3.27
N LEU A 67 -2.45 -4.36 3.13
CA LEU A 67 -1.92 -5.60 3.68
C LEU A 67 -0.60 -6.06 3.03
N ALA A 68 -0.28 -5.56 1.84
CA ALA A 68 1.02 -5.79 1.21
C ALA A 68 2.16 -5.02 1.90
N MET A 69 1.85 -3.98 2.69
CA MET A 69 2.81 -3.17 3.46
C MET A 69 4.01 -2.68 2.65
N SER A 70 3.80 -2.30 1.39
CA SER A 70 4.86 -1.82 0.50
C SER A 70 5.01 -0.30 0.60
N ARG A 71 6.05 0.17 1.29
CA ARG A 71 6.31 1.62 1.46
C ARG A 71 6.51 2.33 0.13
N GLY A 72 7.26 1.71 -0.79
CA GLY A 72 7.48 2.27 -2.14
C GLY A 72 6.19 2.36 -2.95
N ALA A 73 5.33 1.34 -2.88
CA ALA A 73 4.06 1.35 -3.57
C ALA A 73 3.09 2.40 -2.99
N ILE A 74 3.10 2.63 -1.67
CA ILE A 74 2.30 3.71 -1.04
C ILE A 74 2.72 5.07 -1.58
N GLY A 75 4.02 5.36 -1.68
CA GLY A 75 4.51 6.59 -2.29
C GLY A 75 4.11 6.71 -3.76
N ALA A 76 4.29 5.64 -4.53
CA ALA A 76 3.95 5.62 -5.95
C ALA A 76 2.45 5.85 -6.21
N ILE A 77 1.56 5.17 -5.46
CA ILE A 77 0.12 5.34 -5.62
C ILE A 77 -0.35 6.74 -5.20
N ALA A 78 0.27 7.34 -4.18
CA ALA A 78 -0.05 8.70 -3.77
C ALA A 78 0.27 9.71 -4.88
N VAL A 79 1.44 9.61 -5.52
CA VAL A 79 1.82 10.43 -6.67
C VAL A 79 0.89 10.18 -7.85
N ALA A 80 0.64 8.91 -8.18
CA ALA A 80 -0.24 8.53 -9.29
C ALA A 80 -1.68 9.02 -9.07
N PHE A 81 -2.19 8.95 -7.85
CA PHE A 81 -3.51 9.49 -7.50
C PHE A 81 -3.57 11.02 -7.65
N LEU A 82 -2.54 11.73 -7.21
CA LEU A 82 -2.48 13.19 -7.41
C LEU A 82 -2.45 13.55 -8.90
N LEU A 83 -1.66 12.85 -9.70
CA LEU A 83 -1.66 13.02 -11.16
C LEU A 83 -3.02 12.69 -11.77
N PHE A 84 -3.66 11.60 -11.32
CA PHE A 84 -5.01 11.24 -11.73
C PHE A 84 -6.00 12.38 -11.42
N LEU A 85 -5.96 12.98 -10.23
CA LEU A 85 -6.81 14.12 -9.87
C LEU A 85 -6.51 15.36 -10.71
N LEU A 86 -5.28 15.63 -11.09
CA LEU A 86 -4.92 16.74 -11.96
C LEU A 86 -5.48 16.55 -13.38
N LEU A 87 -5.44 15.33 -13.90
CA LEU A 87 -5.96 14.98 -15.22
C LEU A 87 -7.49 14.92 -15.25
N ALA A 88 -8.14 14.56 -14.14
CA ALA A 88 -9.59 14.55 -14.02
C ALA A 88 -10.17 15.96 -14.20
N ARG A 89 -11.33 16.07 -14.86
CA ARG A 89 -11.93 17.36 -15.22
C ARG A 89 -13.18 17.65 -14.39
N GLY A 90 -13.33 18.92 -14.00
CA GLY A 90 -14.55 19.43 -13.38
C GLY A 90 -15.01 18.63 -12.18
N ALA A 91 -16.26 18.22 -12.18
CA ALA A 91 -16.89 17.50 -11.08
C ALA A 91 -16.27 16.11 -10.81
N GLU A 92 -15.73 15.43 -11.84
CA GLU A 92 -15.10 14.10 -11.69
C GLU A 92 -13.93 14.13 -10.70
N ARG A 93 -13.17 15.24 -10.67
CA ARG A 93 -12.07 15.45 -9.73
C ARG A 93 -12.56 15.45 -8.28
N ALA A 94 -13.63 16.20 -8.00
CA ALA A 94 -14.21 16.26 -6.66
C ALA A 94 -14.79 14.90 -6.25
N VAL A 95 -15.50 14.24 -7.16
CA VAL A 95 -16.05 12.90 -6.93
C VAL A 95 -14.93 11.89 -6.62
N SER A 96 -13.88 11.84 -7.44
CA SER A 96 -12.77 10.91 -7.24
C SER A 96 -12.02 11.17 -5.93
N PHE A 97 -11.84 12.42 -5.55
CA PHE A 97 -11.21 12.78 -4.29
C PHE A 97 -12.04 12.30 -3.09
N VAL A 98 -13.34 12.60 -3.08
CA VAL A 98 -14.25 12.20 -2.00
C VAL A 98 -14.32 10.69 -1.90
N LEU A 99 -14.50 9.99 -3.02
CA LEU A 99 -14.54 8.51 -3.05
C LEU A 99 -13.25 7.89 -2.49
N MET A 100 -12.09 8.45 -2.83
CA MET A 100 -10.83 7.93 -2.30
C MET A 100 -10.74 8.12 -0.79
N VAL A 101 -11.14 9.28 -0.26
CA VAL A 101 -11.13 9.55 1.18
C VAL A 101 -12.06 8.59 1.93
N GLU A 102 -13.30 8.42 1.46
CA GLU A 102 -14.26 7.49 2.05
C GLU A 102 -13.76 6.05 2.03
N THR A 103 -13.20 5.64 0.87
CA THR A 103 -12.63 4.30 0.72
C THR A 103 -11.47 4.08 1.68
N LEU A 104 -10.54 5.02 1.79
CA LEU A 104 -9.38 4.90 2.69
C LEU A 104 -9.80 4.76 4.15
N LEU A 105 -10.79 5.51 4.60
CA LEU A 105 -11.31 5.42 5.97
C LEU A 105 -11.83 4.00 6.29
N LEU A 106 -12.63 3.43 5.38
CA LEU A 106 -13.19 2.08 5.56
C LEU A 106 -12.14 0.99 5.30
N THR A 107 -11.17 1.23 4.43
CA THR A 107 -10.03 0.34 4.20
C THR A 107 -9.19 0.15 5.46
N VAL A 108 -8.94 1.21 6.23
CA VAL A 108 -8.23 1.11 7.51
C VAL A 108 -8.99 0.18 8.47
N ALA A 109 -10.30 0.35 8.60
CA ALA A 109 -11.12 -0.51 9.45
C ALA A 109 -11.09 -1.98 9.01
N ALA A 110 -11.23 -2.24 7.70
CA ALA A 110 -11.14 -3.60 7.13
C ALA A 110 -9.75 -4.23 7.33
N SER A 111 -8.69 -3.43 7.17
CA SER A 111 -7.30 -3.89 7.38
C SER A 111 -7.00 -4.21 8.83
N LEU A 112 -7.48 -3.42 9.78
CA LEU A 112 -7.35 -3.70 11.21
C LEU A 112 -8.05 -5.02 11.61
N ALA A 113 -9.24 -5.27 11.06
CA ALA A 113 -9.92 -6.53 11.26
C ALA A 113 -9.18 -7.73 10.63
N ALA A 114 -8.51 -7.52 9.49
CA ALA A 114 -7.70 -8.56 8.87
C ALA A 114 -6.42 -8.84 9.69
N THR A 115 -5.73 -7.81 10.16
CA THR A 115 -4.49 -7.96 10.94
C THR A 115 -4.74 -8.59 12.32
N SER A 116 -5.90 -8.34 12.94
CA SER A 116 -6.24 -8.99 14.22
C SER A 116 -6.36 -10.52 14.15
N CYS A 117 -6.44 -11.08 12.96
CA CYS A 117 -6.52 -12.53 12.73
C CYS A 117 -5.18 -13.17 12.34
N PHE A 118 -4.09 -12.41 12.26
CA PHE A 118 -2.80 -12.94 11.81
C PHE A 118 -2.32 -14.13 12.64
N ASP A 119 -2.35 -14.03 13.96
CA ASP A 119 -1.85 -15.09 14.84
C ASP A 119 -2.67 -16.38 14.67
N THR A 120 -3.99 -16.25 14.49
CA THR A 120 -4.87 -17.41 14.25
C THR A 120 -4.52 -18.09 12.91
N VAL A 121 -4.29 -17.29 11.86
CA VAL A 121 -3.96 -17.80 10.52
C VAL A 121 -2.54 -18.38 10.50
N ALA A 122 -1.59 -17.77 11.18
CA ALA A 122 -0.22 -18.26 11.32
C ALA A 122 -0.15 -19.59 12.06
N ALA A 123 -1.06 -19.83 13.01
CA ALA A 123 -1.22 -21.11 13.71
C ALA A 123 -1.98 -22.17 12.88
N GLY A 124 -2.27 -21.91 11.61
CA GLY A 124 -3.01 -22.81 10.71
C GLY A 124 -4.53 -22.81 10.91
N GLY A 125 -5.05 -21.88 11.70
CA GLY A 125 -6.49 -21.67 11.86
C GLY A 125 -7.11 -20.88 10.70
N THR A 126 -8.44 -20.86 10.66
CA THR A 126 -9.21 -20.06 9.70
C THR A 126 -10.05 -19.03 10.44
N SER A 127 -10.21 -17.84 9.83
CA SER A 127 -11.05 -16.78 10.38
C SER A 127 -11.97 -16.18 9.30
N VAL A 128 -13.23 -16.06 9.63
CA VAL A 128 -14.25 -15.43 8.75
C VAL A 128 -14.29 -13.91 8.95
N LEU A 129 -13.70 -13.41 10.04
CA LEU A 129 -13.74 -12.00 10.41
C LEU A 129 -13.22 -11.04 9.31
N PRO A 130 -12.09 -11.31 8.62
CA PRO A 130 -11.63 -10.44 7.53
C PRO A 130 -12.63 -10.33 6.39
N LEU A 131 -13.24 -11.45 5.98
CA LEU A 131 -14.24 -11.45 4.92
C LEU A 131 -15.47 -10.66 5.33
N LEU A 132 -15.98 -10.90 6.54
CA LEU A 132 -17.12 -10.19 7.08
C LEU A 132 -16.87 -8.70 7.17
N ALA A 133 -15.71 -8.30 7.67
CA ALA A 133 -15.30 -6.89 7.76
C ALA A 133 -15.27 -6.22 6.39
N VAL A 134 -14.68 -6.87 5.38
CA VAL A 134 -14.63 -6.33 4.00
C VAL A 134 -16.03 -6.19 3.42
N VAL A 135 -16.91 -7.17 3.60
CA VAL A 135 -18.30 -7.11 3.10
C VAL A 135 -19.08 -5.98 3.78
N LEU A 136 -18.97 -5.86 5.10
CA LEU A 136 -19.63 -4.80 5.85
C LEU A 136 -19.09 -3.41 5.48
N CYS A 137 -17.78 -3.26 5.34
CA CYS A 137 -17.17 -2.01 4.90
C CYS A 137 -17.55 -1.65 3.46
N ALA A 138 -17.69 -2.63 2.56
CA ALA A 138 -18.16 -2.38 1.19
C ALA A 138 -19.62 -1.92 1.16
N ALA A 139 -20.48 -2.53 1.96
CA ALA A 139 -21.86 -2.09 2.11
C ALA A 139 -21.93 -0.68 2.71
N ALA A 140 -21.15 -0.41 3.76
CA ALA A 140 -21.05 0.90 4.39
C ALA A 140 -20.55 1.96 3.41
N LEU A 141 -19.55 1.64 2.56
CA LEU A 141 -19.04 2.54 1.54
C LEU A 141 -20.12 2.93 0.53
N CYS A 142 -20.93 1.95 0.06
CA CYS A 142 -22.03 2.23 -0.85
C CYS A 142 -23.11 3.14 -0.21
N VAL A 143 -23.38 2.97 1.07
CA VAL A 143 -24.31 3.83 1.82
C VAL A 143 -23.71 5.22 2.02
N LEU A 144 -22.47 5.29 2.44
CA LEU A 144 -21.76 6.55 2.69
C LEU A 144 -21.66 7.40 1.42
N ASP A 145 -21.29 6.82 0.29
CA ASP A 145 -21.25 7.53 -1.01
C ASP A 145 -22.61 8.16 -1.38
N ILE A 146 -23.72 7.49 -1.07
CA ILE A 146 -25.05 8.02 -1.42
C ILE A 146 -25.46 9.18 -0.54
N PHE A 147 -25.25 9.07 0.77
CA PHE A 147 -25.75 10.06 1.75
C PHE A 147 -24.77 11.18 2.03
N VAL A 148 -23.48 10.95 1.90
CA VAL A 148 -22.43 11.90 2.25
C VAL A 148 -21.56 12.22 1.04
N GLY A 149 -21.03 11.22 0.35
CA GLY A 149 -20.04 11.39 -0.71
C GLY A 149 -20.53 12.23 -1.87
N ARG A 150 -21.66 11.89 -2.45
CA ARG A 150 -22.22 12.66 -3.58
C ARG A 150 -22.58 14.10 -3.21
N PRO A 151 -23.33 14.38 -2.13
CA PRO A 151 -23.62 15.74 -1.73
C PRO A 151 -22.36 16.57 -1.43
N LEU A 152 -21.34 15.92 -0.84
CA LEU A 152 -20.05 16.56 -0.56
C LEU A 152 -19.29 16.87 -1.85
N ALA A 153 -19.21 15.92 -2.78
CA ALA A 153 -18.55 16.09 -4.06
C ALA A 153 -19.21 17.21 -4.90
N GLU A 154 -20.54 17.30 -4.91
CA GLU A 154 -21.27 18.38 -5.57
C GLU A 154 -20.93 19.76 -4.99
N LYS A 155 -20.89 19.88 -3.66
CA LYS A 155 -20.47 21.12 -2.98
C LYS A 155 -19.02 21.48 -3.28
N MET A 156 -18.12 20.48 -3.32
CA MET A 156 -16.72 20.70 -3.67
C MET A 156 -16.54 21.10 -5.13
N ALA A 157 -17.33 20.51 -6.05
CA ALA A 157 -17.30 20.86 -7.45
C ALA A 157 -17.64 22.34 -7.71
N GLN A 158 -18.49 22.95 -6.88
CA GLN A 158 -18.79 24.38 -6.93
C GLN A 158 -17.62 25.27 -6.50
N LYS A 159 -16.67 24.73 -5.72
CA LYS A 159 -15.48 25.46 -5.20
C LYS A 159 -14.18 25.00 -5.87
N MET A 160 -14.21 24.69 -7.16
CA MET A 160 -13.07 24.06 -7.87
C MET A 160 -11.76 24.85 -7.79
N LYS A 161 -11.81 26.22 -7.72
CA LYS A 161 -10.59 27.02 -7.55
C LYS A 161 -9.85 26.67 -6.25
N THR A 162 -10.58 26.56 -5.15
CA THR A 162 -10.01 26.19 -3.83
C THR A 162 -9.50 24.76 -3.86
N VAL A 163 -10.23 23.82 -4.47
CA VAL A 163 -9.81 22.41 -4.62
C VAL A 163 -8.50 22.32 -5.40
N ASN A 164 -8.35 23.07 -6.48
CA ASN A 164 -7.12 23.09 -7.27
C ASN A 164 -5.92 23.60 -6.48
N VAL A 165 -6.10 24.65 -5.68
CA VAL A 165 -5.03 25.18 -4.82
C VAL A 165 -4.60 24.15 -3.79
N VAL A 166 -5.55 23.48 -3.15
CA VAL A 166 -5.26 22.41 -2.16
C VAL A 166 -4.52 21.23 -2.81
N LEU A 167 -4.94 20.80 -4.00
CA LEU A 167 -4.27 19.74 -4.75
C LEU A 167 -2.84 20.10 -5.16
N LEU A 168 -2.62 21.32 -5.63
CA LEU A 168 -1.29 21.80 -5.96
C LEU A 168 -0.39 21.90 -4.73
N ALA A 169 -0.93 22.36 -3.60
CA ALA A 169 -0.21 22.39 -2.33
C ALA A 169 0.14 20.96 -1.85
N ALA A 170 -0.80 20.03 -1.96
CA ALA A 170 -0.56 18.61 -1.61
C ALA A 170 0.51 17.97 -2.50
N LEU A 171 0.52 18.26 -3.80
CA LEU A 171 1.57 17.83 -4.73
C LEU A 171 2.94 18.41 -4.36
N GLY A 172 3.00 19.70 -4.05
CA GLY A 172 4.23 20.35 -3.61
C GLY A 172 4.76 19.71 -2.31
N ALA A 173 3.90 19.50 -1.33
CA ALA A 173 4.25 18.84 -0.08
C ALA A 173 4.74 17.40 -0.32
N MET A 174 4.06 16.64 -1.19
CA MET A 174 4.45 15.28 -1.56
C MET A 174 5.82 15.25 -2.24
N ALA A 175 6.08 16.18 -3.16
CA ALA A 175 7.37 16.29 -3.83
C ALA A 175 8.50 16.57 -2.83
N VAL A 176 8.26 17.44 -1.84
CA VAL A 176 9.22 17.72 -0.77
C VAL A 176 9.47 16.46 0.08
N VAL A 177 8.41 15.75 0.50
CA VAL A 177 8.54 14.51 1.28
C VAL A 177 9.33 13.45 0.51
N LEU A 178 9.05 13.29 -0.80
CA LEU A 178 9.80 12.36 -1.64
C LEU A 178 11.25 12.77 -1.80
N ALA A 179 11.53 14.06 -2.02
CA ALA A 179 12.89 14.56 -2.11
C ALA A 179 13.67 14.31 -0.81
N VAL A 180 13.07 14.58 0.35
CA VAL A 180 13.66 14.27 1.65
C VAL A 180 13.86 12.76 1.84
N ALA A 181 12.87 11.95 1.47
CA ALA A 181 12.98 10.49 1.60
C ALA A 181 14.06 9.89 0.69
N VAL A 182 14.27 10.46 -0.50
CA VAL A 182 15.32 10.03 -1.43
C VAL A 182 16.71 10.56 -0.97
N SER A 183 16.77 11.76 -0.42
CA SER A 183 18.02 12.33 0.09
C SER A 183 18.42 11.77 1.46
N TRP A 184 17.53 11.05 2.13
CA TRP A 184 17.85 10.40 3.40
C TRP A 184 18.78 9.23 3.14
N THR A 185 20.06 9.48 3.18
CA THR A 185 21.10 8.46 3.35
C THR A 185 20.77 7.75 4.65
N GLY A 186 20.57 6.47 4.57
CA GLY A 186 20.05 5.69 5.70
C GLY A 186 21.06 5.51 6.83
N ASP A 187 21.54 6.62 7.39
CA ASP A 187 22.37 6.61 8.58
C ASP A 187 21.55 6.06 9.75
N ALA A 188 22.03 5.01 10.35
CA ALA A 188 21.38 4.40 11.47
C ALA A 188 22.29 4.54 12.68
N HIS A 189 21.78 5.20 13.71
CA HIS A 189 22.41 5.19 15.01
C HIS A 189 21.90 4.00 15.81
N LEU A 190 22.81 3.13 16.25
CA LEU A 190 22.52 1.98 17.10
C LEU A 190 23.03 2.28 18.50
N ALA A 191 22.19 2.08 19.50
CA ALA A 191 22.60 2.09 20.89
C ALA A 191 23.37 0.81 21.27
N ALA A 192 24.12 0.86 22.35
CA ALA A 192 24.86 -0.29 22.82
C ALA A 192 23.93 -1.48 23.09
N GLY A 193 24.20 -2.63 22.48
CA GLY A 193 23.40 -3.84 22.59
C GLY A 193 22.26 -3.96 21.57
N GLU A 194 22.03 -2.95 20.73
CA GLU A 194 21.05 -3.04 19.65
C GLU A 194 21.61 -3.80 18.45
N LYS A 195 20.73 -4.49 17.75
CA LYS A 195 21.01 -5.22 16.52
C LYS A 195 20.21 -4.64 15.37
N MET A 196 20.88 -4.30 14.28
CA MET A 196 20.23 -3.90 13.04
C MET A 196 20.41 -4.95 11.96
N ILE A 197 19.36 -5.26 11.23
CA ILE A 197 19.40 -6.09 10.03
C ILE A 197 18.94 -5.23 8.86
N ARG A 198 19.81 -5.06 7.86
CA ARG A 198 19.44 -4.39 6.59
C ARG A 198 19.73 -5.31 5.42
N GLY A 199 18.80 -5.38 4.49
CA GLY A 199 18.97 -6.03 3.20
C GLY A 199 18.97 -5.00 2.08
N ALA A 200 19.86 -5.17 1.10
CA ALA A 200 19.90 -4.39 -0.11
C ALA A 200 20.01 -5.35 -1.31
N TYR A 201 19.30 -5.04 -2.40
CA TYR A 201 19.53 -5.70 -3.68
C TYR A 201 20.66 -4.94 -4.39
N LEU A 202 21.75 -5.64 -4.68
CA LEU A 202 22.92 -5.09 -5.31
C LEU A 202 23.13 -5.82 -6.65
N ASP A 203 23.45 -5.07 -7.69
CA ASP A 203 23.87 -5.64 -8.99
C ASP A 203 25.31 -6.16 -8.89
N GLU A 204 25.80 -6.85 -9.90
CA GLU A 204 27.21 -7.29 -9.94
C GLU A 204 28.14 -6.09 -9.84
N GLY A 205 29.03 -6.12 -8.84
CA GLY A 205 29.96 -5.03 -8.61
C GLY A 205 30.72 -5.15 -7.27
N SER A 206 31.63 -4.21 -7.04
CA SER A 206 32.34 -4.08 -5.77
C SER A 206 31.68 -2.97 -4.94
N TYR A 207 31.29 -3.31 -3.72
CA TYR A 207 30.61 -2.40 -2.81
C TYR A 207 31.44 -2.22 -1.54
N THR A 208 31.47 -1.00 -1.02
CA THR A 208 32.14 -0.68 0.23
C THR A 208 31.07 -0.44 1.32
N LEU A 209 31.15 -1.21 2.39
CA LEU A 209 30.41 -0.97 3.61
C LEU A 209 31.27 -0.17 4.58
N SER A 210 30.86 1.03 4.93
CA SER A 210 31.54 1.85 5.93
C SER A 210 30.75 1.80 7.24
N VAL A 211 31.45 1.46 8.32
CA VAL A 211 30.88 1.43 9.67
C VAL A 211 31.76 2.30 10.56
N GLU A 212 31.20 3.35 11.13
CA GLU A 212 31.85 4.16 12.15
C GLU A 212 31.27 3.79 13.52
N ALA A 213 32.11 3.48 14.49
CA ALA A 213 31.66 3.09 15.82
C ALA A 213 32.66 3.56 16.89
N ASP A 214 32.14 3.99 18.03
CA ASP A 214 32.91 4.41 19.21
C ASP A 214 33.42 3.22 20.04
N GLY A 215 33.13 1.99 19.66
CA GLY A 215 33.49 0.77 20.36
C GLY A 215 33.46 -0.48 19.47
N PRO A 216 33.75 -1.67 20.03
CA PRO A 216 33.80 -2.90 19.26
C PRO A 216 32.44 -3.23 18.68
N VAL A 217 32.37 -3.43 17.35
CA VAL A 217 31.17 -3.78 16.59
C VAL A 217 31.39 -5.11 15.87
N GLN A 218 30.41 -6.00 15.93
CA GLN A 218 30.37 -7.18 15.07
C GLN A 218 29.55 -6.89 13.82
N VAL A 219 30.16 -7.01 12.66
CA VAL A 219 29.50 -6.89 11.39
C VAL A 219 29.39 -8.28 10.76
N LYS A 220 28.12 -8.71 10.54
CA LYS A 220 27.82 -9.96 9.82
C LYS A 220 27.26 -9.59 8.44
N VAL A 221 27.92 -9.98 7.39
CA VAL A 221 27.46 -9.80 6.02
C VAL A 221 26.96 -11.15 5.50
N GLU A 222 25.68 -11.20 5.16
CA GLU A 222 25.07 -12.36 4.53
C GLU A 222 24.74 -12.02 3.08
N THR A 223 25.37 -12.71 2.14
CA THR A 223 25.10 -12.56 0.72
C THR A 223 24.28 -13.73 0.21
N GLN A 224 23.16 -13.42 -0.43
CA GLN A 224 22.33 -14.42 -1.10
C GLN A 224 22.43 -14.24 -2.61
N THR A 225 22.95 -15.23 -3.30
CA THR A 225 23.07 -15.24 -4.76
C THR A 225 22.10 -16.25 -5.33
N ARG A 226 21.32 -15.84 -6.32
CA ARG A 226 20.43 -16.75 -7.04
C ARG A 226 21.09 -17.20 -8.33
N GLU A 227 21.60 -18.42 -8.36
CA GLU A 227 22.08 -19.07 -9.58
C GLU A 227 21.14 -20.22 -9.96
N ASN A 228 20.64 -20.22 -11.19
CA ASN A 228 19.80 -21.31 -11.75
C ASN A 228 18.66 -21.74 -10.84
N ALA A 229 17.91 -20.76 -10.25
CA ALA A 229 16.83 -20.99 -9.31
C ALA A 229 17.25 -21.60 -7.93
N VAL A 230 18.51 -21.75 -7.65
CA VAL A 230 19.04 -22.17 -6.34
C VAL A 230 19.53 -20.93 -5.58
N MET A 231 19.12 -20.79 -4.31
CA MET A 231 19.61 -19.74 -3.41
C MET A 231 20.87 -20.22 -2.71
N ASN A 232 21.99 -19.58 -3.00
CA ASN A 232 23.25 -19.79 -2.30
C ASN A 232 23.44 -18.68 -1.27
N THR A 233 23.60 -19.05 0.00
CA THR A 233 23.86 -18.11 1.09
C THR A 233 25.30 -18.23 1.55
N LYS A 234 26.04 -17.13 1.58
CA LYS A 234 27.41 -17.05 2.10
C LYS A 234 27.43 -16.07 3.25
N GLU A 235 27.88 -16.52 4.42
CA GLU A 235 28.09 -15.69 5.58
C GLU A 235 29.55 -15.31 5.75
N THR A 236 29.82 -14.04 6.01
CA THR A 236 31.17 -13.56 6.36
C THR A 236 31.02 -12.64 7.59
N ALA A 237 31.71 -12.98 8.67
CA ALA A 237 31.77 -12.16 9.89
C ALA A 237 33.09 -11.35 9.90
N TYR A 238 32.99 -10.09 10.28
CA TYR A 238 34.12 -9.18 10.43
C TYR A 238 34.14 -8.59 11.83
#